data_851233749906f763bbef9b87c23c8e77
#
_entry.id   851233749906f763bbef9b87c23c8e77
#
_cell.length_a   1.000
_cell.length_b   1.000
_cell.length_c   1.000
_cell.angle_alpha   90.00
_cell.angle_beta   90.00
_cell.angle_gamma   90.00
#
_symmetry.space_group_name_H-M   'P 1'
#
loop_
_entity.id
_entity.type
_entity.pdbx_description
1 polymer ?
#
loop_
_entity_poly.entity_id
_entity_poly.type
_entity_poly.pdbx_seq_one_letter_code
_entity_poly.pdbx_strand_id
1 'polypeptide(L)'
;MIKKTKNVDDIVSLWSEAFGDSWKDIVFFIENIKNACCFAYYENNKAVSMLYLVDCVLDGKHSHYIYAACTTQSYRKKGYMSALIKHCVAEFDGVCLIPANKDLIEYYKRQNLTFEYSVDKLKFEECRELIDEYLYAGCSLKTPVVLSNKG
;
A
#
# COMPACT_ATOMS: atom_id res chain seq x y z
N MET A 1 -16.74 -2.81 -6.60
CA MET A 1 -16.48 -1.55 -7.34
C MET A 1 -15.33 -0.79 -6.71
N ILE A 2 -14.32 -0.50 -7.52
CA ILE A 2 -13.13 0.23 -7.04
C ILE A 2 -13.37 1.72 -7.18
N LYS A 3 -13.06 2.49 -6.13
CA LYS A 3 -13.07 3.94 -6.21
C LYS A 3 -12.05 4.56 -5.27
N LYS A 4 -11.60 5.74 -5.66
CA LYS A 4 -10.76 6.60 -4.83
C LYS A 4 -11.63 7.14 -3.69
N THR A 5 -11.17 7.06 -2.45
CA THR A 5 -11.97 7.45 -1.30
C THR A 5 -11.20 8.35 -0.35
N LYS A 6 -11.93 9.25 0.31
CA LYS A 6 -11.43 10.06 1.42
C LYS A 6 -12.28 9.83 2.68
N ASN A 7 -13.11 8.80 2.68
CA ASN A 7 -13.99 8.51 3.81
C ASN A 7 -13.17 7.97 4.99
N VAL A 8 -13.03 8.79 6.01
CA VAL A 8 -12.19 8.48 7.19
C VAL A 8 -12.70 7.24 7.91
N ASP A 9 -14.01 7.10 8.08
CA ASP A 9 -14.59 5.95 8.78
C ASP A 9 -14.27 4.63 8.09
N ASP A 10 -14.40 4.59 6.75
CA ASP A 10 -14.07 3.41 5.96
C ASP A 10 -12.59 3.06 6.07
N ILE A 11 -11.73 4.06 5.93
CA ILE A 11 -10.28 3.88 5.98
C ILE A 11 -9.85 3.37 7.36
N VAL A 12 -10.31 4.02 8.42
CA VAL A 12 -9.94 3.66 9.79
C VAL A 12 -10.44 2.25 10.13
N SER A 13 -11.64 1.90 9.72
CA SER A 13 -12.22 0.58 9.98
C SER A 13 -11.34 -0.54 9.41
N LEU A 14 -10.94 -0.42 8.15
CA LEU A 14 -10.09 -1.41 7.50
C LEU A 14 -8.67 -1.43 8.07
N TRP A 15 -8.10 -0.25 8.24
CA TRP A 15 -6.71 -0.10 8.70
C TRP A 15 -6.54 -0.61 10.13
N SER A 16 -7.42 -0.21 11.05
CA SER A 16 -7.32 -0.64 12.45
C SER A 16 -7.54 -2.14 12.63
N GLU A 17 -8.46 -2.73 11.86
CA GLU A 17 -8.66 -4.19 11.87
C GLU A 17 -7.41 -4.93 11.46
N ALA A 18 -6.74 -4.48 10.38
CA ALA A 18 -5.61 -5.19 9.79
C ALA A 18 -4.31 -5.01 10.59
N PHE A 19 -4.06 -3.79 11.10
CA PHE A 19 -2.76 -3.43 11.66
C PHE A 19 -2.79 -3.06 13.14
N GLY A 20 -3.98 -2.91 13.72
CA GLY A 20 -4.11 -2.61 15.15
C GLY A 20 -3.79 -1.17 15.54
N ASP A 21 -3.56 -0.29 14.56
CA ASP A 21 -3.28 1.11 14.84
C ASP A 21 -4.50 1.84 15.37
N SER A 22 -4.29 2.84 16.22
CA SER A 22 -5.37 3.60 16.81
C SER A 22 -6.00 4.56 15.79
N TRP A 23 -7.24 4.95 16.03
CA TRP A 23 -7.93 6.00 15.27
C TRP A 23 -7.06 7.26 15.14
N LYS A 24 -6.49 7.70 16.27
CA LYS A 24 -5.68 8.91 16.32
C LYS A 24 -4.46 8.84 15.39
N ASP A 25 -3.76 7.70 15.40
CA ASP A 25 -2.57 7.52 14.56
C ASP A 25 -2.92 7.46 13.09
N ILE A 26 -4.01 6.78 12.73
CA ILE A 26 -4.47 6.68 11.34
C ILE A 26 -4.90 8.04 10.82
N VAL A 27 -5.68 8.79 11.58
CA VAL A 27 -6.12 10.13 11.19
C VAL A 27 -4.93 11.08 11.05
N PHE A 28 -3.95 10.95 11.94
CA PHE A 28 -2.71 11.73 11.85
C PHE A 28 -2.00 11.49 10.51
N PHE A 29 -1.89 10.23 10.07
CA PHE A 29 -1.33 9.88 8.77
C PHE A 29 -2.14 10.54 7.65
N ILE A 30 -3.47 10.37 7.67
CA ILE A 30 -4.36 10.92 6.63
C ILE A 30 -4.21 12.43 6.51
N GLU A 31 -4.13 13.13 7.64
CA GLU A 31 -4.03 14.59 7.66
C GLU A 31 -2.67 15.13 7.26
N ASN A 32 -1.60 14.38 7.50
CA ASN A 32 -0.23 14.85 7.31
C ASN A 32 0.43 14.41 6.01
N ILE A 33 0.01 13.29 5.41
CA ILE A 33 0.53 12.82 4.14
C ILE A 33 -0.38 13.34 3.03
N LYS A 34 0.04 14.41 2.38
CA LYS A 34 -0.78 15.09 1.36
C LYS A 34 -0.67 14.49 -0.03
N ASN A 35 0.52 13.97 -0.38
CA ASN A 35 0.76 13.36 -1.69
C ASN A 35 0.47 11.86 -1.63
N ALA A 36 -0.75 11.53 -1.19
CA ALA A 36 -1.22 10.17 -1.07
C ALA A 36 -2.70 10.09 -1.44
N CYS A 37 -3.11 8.94 -1.94
CA CYS A 37 -4.52 8.68 -2.20
C CYS A 37 -4.86 7.24 -1.81
N CYS A 38 -6.11 7.05 -1.41
CA CYS A 38 -6.64 5.74 -1.04
C CYS A 38 -7.58 5.22 -2.11
N PHE A 39 -7.35 3.99 -2.54
CA PHE A 39 -8.29 3.25 -3.39
C PHE A 39 -8.92 2.14 -2.56
N ALA A 40 -10.22 2.01 -2.66
CA ALA A 40 -10.95 0.97 -1.94
C ALA A 40 -11.88 0.20 -2.87
N TYR A 41 -12.07 -1.08 -2.55
CA TYR A 41 -13.05 -1.92 -3.21
C TYR A 41 -14.31 -1.94 -2.33
N TYR A 42 -15.45 -1.58 -2.94
CA TYR A 42 -16.74 -1.50 -2.25
C TYR A 42 -17.65 -2.64 -2.72
N GLU A 43 -18.22 -3.35 -1.76
CA GLU A 43 -19.27 -4.34 -1.96
C GLU A 43 -20.47 -3.93 -1.13
N ASN A 44 -21.65 -3.81 -1.76
CA ASN A 44 -22.90 -3.41 -1.08
C ASN A 44 -22.70 -2.13 -0.24
N ASN A 45 -22.03 -1.14 -0.80
CA ASN A 45 -21.72 0.14 -0.16
C ASN A 45 -20.80 0.04 1.07
N LYS A 46 -20.12 -1.10 1.23
CA LYS A 46 -19.14 -1.31 2.32
C LYS A 46 -17.75 -1.43 1.73
N ALA A 47 -16.80 -0.70 2.29
CA ALA A 47 -15.39 -0.85 1.92
C ALA A 47 -14.87 -2.18 2.50
N VAL A 48 -14.40 -3.07 1.64
CA VAL A 48 -13.94 -4.40 2.04
C VAL A 48 -12.44 -4.61 1.86
N SER A 49 -11.81 -3.79 1.03
CA SER A 49 -10.37 -3.84 0.78
C SER A 49 -9.89 -2.44 0.43
N MET A 50 -8.65 -2.11 0.78
CA MET A 50 -8.08 -0.81 0.45
C MET A 50 -6.58 -0.87 0.32
N LEU A 51 -6.01 0.14 -0.35
CA LEU A 51 -4.59 0.47 -0.29
C LEU A 51 -4.41 1.98 -0.43
N TYR A 52 -3.31 2.48 0.14
CA TYR A 52 -2.84 3.84 -0.13
C TYR A 52 -1.74 3.80 -1.17
N LEU A 53 -1.69 4.83 -2.00
CA LEU A 53 -0.54 5.12 -2.84
C LEU A 53 0.10 6.40 -2.33
N VAL A 54 1.36 6.31 -1.93
CA VAL A 54 2.14 7.45 -1.43
C VAL A 54 3.21 7.77 -2.47
N ASP A 55 3.30 9.04 -2.87
CA ASP A 55 4.30 9.47 -3.84
C ASP A 55 5.71 9.20 -3.32
N CYS A 56 6.55 8.63 -4.18
CA CYS A 56 7.94 8.33 -3.86
C CYS A 56 8.82 8.42 -5.09
N VAL A 57 10.13 8.26 -4.86
CA VAL A 57 11.12 8.14 -5.92
C VAL A 57 11.81 6.79 -5.74
N LEU A 58 11.85 6.00 -6.80
CA LEU A 58 12.53 4.71 -6.82
C LEU A 58 13.57 4.70 -7.93
N ASP A 59 14.83 4.52 -7.54
CA ASP A 59 15.97 4.52 -8.46
C ASP A 59 15.97 5.77 -9.37
N GLY A 60 15.71 6.94 -8.77
CA GLY A 60 15.70 8.22 -9.47
C GLY A 60 14.46 8.53 -10.29
N LYS A 61 13.45 7.65 -10.29
CA LYS A 61 12.22 7.83 -11.07
C LYS A 61 11.02 7.94 -10.14
N HIS A 62 10.08 8.83 -10.50
CA HIS A 62 8.84 8.97 -9.75
C HIS A 62 8.05 7.66 -9.74
N SER A 63 7.55 7.26 -8.59
CA SER A 63 6.76 6.06 -8.40
C SER A 63 5.71 6.27 -7.30
N HIS A 64 4.93 5.24 -7.04
CA HIS A 64 3.86 5.28 -6.04
C HIS A 64 3.99 4.06 -5.14
N TYR A 65 4.19 4.29 -3.85
CA TYR A 65 4.38 3.23 -2.87
C TYR A 65 3.03 2.75 -2.34
N ILE A 66 2.78 1.44 -2.38
CA ILE A 66 1.60 0.83 -1.80
C ILE A 66 1.79 0.74 -0.29
N TYR A 67 0.92 1.44 0.44
CA TYR A 67 0.97 1.53 1.90
C TYR A 67 -0.37 1.11 2.49
N ALA A 68 -0.35 0.45 3.65
CA ALA A 68 -1.55 0.04 4.37
C ALA A 68 -2.53 -0.80 3.54
N ALA A 69 -2.00 -1.67 2.67
CA ALA A 69 -2.83 -2.58 1.88
C ALA A 69 -3.48 -3.62 2.78
N CYS A 70 -4.80 -3.68 2.80
CA CYS A 70 -5.51 -4.60 3.68
C CYS A 70 -6.90 -4.94 3.16
N THR A 71 -7.41 -6.11 3.60
CA THR A 71 -8.74 -6.61 3.28
C THR A 71 -9.39 -7.10 4.56
N THR A 72 -10.65 -6.75 4.78
CA THR A 72 -11.39 -7.25 5.96
C THR A 72 -11.47 -8.77 5.94
N GLN A 73 -11.40 -9.40 7.11
CA GLN A 73 -11.19 -10.84 7.24
C GLN A 73 -12.17 -11.69 6.42
N SER A 74 -13.45 -11.37 6.47
CA SER A 74 -14.49 -12.15 5.79
C SER A 74 -14.44 -12.04 4.26
N TYR A 75 -13.66 -11.11 3.71
CA TYR A 75 -13.53 -10.89 2.27
C TYR A 75 -12.15 -11.24 1.72
N ARG A 76 -11.29 -11.85 2.54
CA ARG A 76 -9.96 -12.28 2.10
C ARG A 76 -10.03 -13.48 1.17
N LYS A 77 -8.99 -13.65 0.33
CA LYS A 77 -8.85 -14.75 -0.64
C LYS A 77 -9.92 -14.76 -1.72
N LYS A 78 -10.53 -13.61 -1.99
CA LYS A 78 -11.56 -13.46 -3.03
C LYS A 78 -11.11 -12.58 -4.20
N GLY A 79 -9.83 -12.15 -4.19
CA GLY A 79 -9.26 -11.39 -5.30
C GLY A 79 -9.44 -9.88 -5.23
N TYR A 80 -9.96 -9.34 -4.15
CA TYR A 80 -10.18 -7.89 -4.04
C TYR A 80 -8.88 -7.10 -4.07
N MET A 81 -7.86 -7.54 -3.31
CA MET A 81 -6.57 -6.85 -3.31
C MET A 81 -5.87 -6.96 -4.67
N SER A 82 -5.95 -8.12 -5.31
CA SER A 82 -5.40 -8.28 -6.67
C SER A 82 -6.06 -7.32 -7.66
N ALA A 83 -7.37 -7.13 -7.55
CA ALA A 83 -8.10 -6.18 -8.39
C ALA A 83 -7.64 -4.73 -8.13
N LEU A 84 -7.43 -4.37 -6.87
CA LEU A 84 -6.92 -3.04 -6.51
C LEU A 84 -5.52 -2.79 -7.05
N ILE A 85 -4.62 -3.75 -6.91
CA ILE A 85 -3.25 -3.63 -7.40
C ILE A 85 -3.25 -3.50 -8.93
N LYS A 86 -4.03 -4.32 -9.63
CA LYS A 86 -4.17 -4.23 -11.10
C LYS A 86 -4.67 -2.87 -11.53
N HIS A 87 -5.66 -2.33 -10.81
CA HIS A 87 -6.19 -1.00 -11.09
C HIS A 87 -5.08 0.06 -10.98
N CYS A 88 -4.29 0.01 -9.91
CA CYS A 88 -3.21 0.97 -9.69
C CYS A 88 -2.09 0.83 -10.73
N VAL A 89 -1.71 -0.40 -11.07
CA VAL A 89 -0.70 -0.65 -12.10
C VAL A 89 -1.13 -0.10 -13.46
N ALA A 90 -2.43 -0.17 -13.77
CA ALA A 90 -2.97 0.36 -15.02
C ALA A 90 -3.06 1.89 -15.03
N GLU A 91 -3.35 2.52 -13.89
CA GLU A 91 -3.59 3.96 -13.79
C GLU A 91 -2.34 4.78 -13.55
N PHE A 92 -1.32 4.22 -12.90
CA PHE A 92 -0.14 4.95 -12.47
C PHE A 92 1.11 4.45 -13.18
N ASP A 93 2.07 5.35 -13.38
CA ASP A 93 3.26 5.11 -14.18
C ASP A 93 4.30 4.21 -13.48
N GLY A 94 4.21 4.07 -12.20
CA GLY A 94 5.06 3.16 -11.42
C GLY A 94 4.41 2.89 -10.09
N VAL A 95 4.46 1.61 -9.68
CA VAL A 95 3.90 1.17 -8.41
C VAL A 95 4.91 0.23 -7.75
N CYS A 96 5.17 0.41 -6.48
CA CYS A 96 6.15 -0.38 -5.75
C CYS A 96 5.74 -0.61 -4.30
N LEU A 97 6.38 -1.58 -3.66
CA LEU A 97 6.21 -1.83 -2.24
C LEU A 97 7.34 -2.71 -1.69
N ILE A 98 7.43 -2.77 -0.36
CA ILE A 98 8.29 -3.70 0.36
C ILE A 98 7.40 -4.82 0.90
N PRO A 99 7.54 -6.07 0.41
CA PRO A 99 6.72 -7.17 0.92
C PRO A 99 7.10 -7.53 2.35
N ALA A 100 6.11 -7.94 3.14
CA ALA A 100 6.31 -8.23 4.56
C ALA A 100 7.00 -9.60 4.80
N ASN A 101 6.87 -10.54 3.87
CA ASN A 101 7.42 -11.88 4.02
C ASN A 101 7.61 -12.56 2.65
N LYS A 102 8.19 -13.76 2.67
CA LYS A 102 8.50 -14.52 1.44
C LYS A 102 7.26 -14.90 0.65
N ASP A 103 6.19 -15.27 1.31
CA ASP A 103 4.95 -15.67 0.64
C ASP A 103 4.35 -14.51 -0.13
N LEU A 104 4.45 -13.31 0.42
CA LEU A 104 3.96 -12.10 -0.24
C LEU A 104 4.84 -11.68 -1.41
N ILE A 105 6.14 -12.01 -1.41
CA ILE A 105 7.00 -11.78 -2.58
C ILE A 105 6.40 -12.47 -3.81
N GLU A 106 6.08 -13.75 -3.69
CA GLU A 106 5.49 -14.50 -4.81
C GLU A 106 4.12 -13.95 -5.20
N TYR A 107 3.30 -13.59 -4.22
CA TYR A 107 2.00 -12.99 -4.46
C TYR A 107 2.12 -11.70 -5.29
N TYR A 108 3.00 -10.79 -4.89
CA TYR A 108 3.17 -9.51 -5.59
C TYR A 108 3.82 -9.68 -6.97
N LYS A 109 4.72 -10.64 -7.13
CA LYS A 109 5.28 -10.95 -8.45
C LYS A 109 4.20 -11.39 -9.43
N ARG A 110 3.21 -12.14 -8.96
CA ARG A 110 2.05 -12.51 -9.79
C ARG A 110 1.16 -11.32 -10.16
N GLN A 111 1.31 -10.20 -9.44
CA GLN A 111 0.62 -8.96 -9.74
C GLN A 111 1.44 -8.01 -10.62
N ASN A 112 2.45 -8.54 -11.31
CA ASN A 112 3.35 -7.78 -12.20
C ASN A 112 4.36 -6.88 -11.47
N LEU A 113 4.55 -7.04 -10.18
CA LEU A 113 5.60 -6.36 -9.43
C LEU A 113 6.84 -7.25 -9.42
N THR A 114 7.50 -7.34 -10.57
CA THR A 114 8.54 -8.34 -10.83
C THR A 114 9.97 -7.83 -10.77
N PHE A 115 10.16 -6.51 -10.78
CA PHE A 115 11.50 -5.91 -10.70
C PHE A 115 11.87 -5.68 -9.24
N GLU A 116 13.07 -6.08 -8.86
CA GLU A 116 13.57 -5.95 -7.49
C GLU A 116 14.58 -4.81 -7.39
N TYR A 117 14.46 -4.02 -6.33
CA TYR A 117 15.38 -2.93 -6.02
C TYR A 117 15.83 -3.04 -4.57
N SER A 118 17.04 -2.59 -4.29
CA SER A 118 17.51 -2.39 -2.94
C SER A 118 16.73 -1.26 -2.26
N VAL A 119 16.46 -1.39 -0.96
CA VAL A 119 15.67 -0.39 -0.23
C VAL A 119 16.31 0.99 -0.19
N ASP A 120 17.63 1.10 -0.37
CA ASP A 120 18.31 2.38 -0.43
C ASP A 120 17.97 3.19 -1.68
N LYS A 121 17.35 2.57 -2.68
CA LYS A 121 16.87 3.23 -3.90
C LYS A 121 15.50 3.88 -3.72
N LEU A 122 14.84 3.64 -2.59
CA LEU A 122 13.51 4.17 -2.30
C LEU A 122 13.62 5.42 -1.42
N LYS A 123 13.01 6.52 -1.89
CA LYS A 123 13.01 7.80 -1.19
C LYS A 123 11.60 8.37 -1.15
N PHE A 124 11.21 8.91 0.01
CA PHE A 124 9.97 9.66 0.16
C PHE A 124 10.31 11.13 0.31
N GLU A 125 9.59 11.99 -0.42
CA GLU A 125 9.82 13.43 -0.39
C GLU A 125 9.04 14.13 0.72
N GLU A 126 7.89 13.55 1.12
CA GLU A 126 6.99 14.11 2.10
C GLU A 126 6.95 13.26 3.36
N CYS A 127 7.01 13.91 4.52
CA CYS A 127 6.85 13.25 5.83
C CYS A 127 7.72 12.01 6.01
N ARG A 128 8.99 12.10 5.61
CA ARG A 128 9.92 10.96 5.61
C ARG A 128 9.99 10.27 6.97
N GLU A 129 10.06 11.03 8.04
CA GLU A 129 10.17 10.47 9.39
C GLU A 129 8.95 9.64 9.76
N LEU A 130 7.75 10.14 9.44
CA LEU A 130 6.50 9.44 9.72
C LEU A 130 6.41 8.15 8.92
N ILE A 131 6.77 8.20 7.63
CA ILE A 131 6.72 7.02 6.75
C ILE A 131 7.78 6.01 7.15
N ASP A 132 9.03 6.46 7.39
CA ASP A 132 10.15 5.59 7.75
C ASP A 132 9.89 4.82 9.04
N GLU A 133 9.21 5.44 10.00
CA GLU A 133 8.85 4.81 11.27
C GLU A 133 8.04 3.53 11.08
N TYR A 134 7.15 3.51 10.08
CA TYR A 134 6.25 2.38 9.84
C TYR A 134 6.60 1.54 8.61
N LEU A 135 7.62 1.96 7.85
CA LEU A 135 7.93 1.34 6.55
C LEU A 135 8.24 -0.15 6.65
N TYR A 136 8.92 -0.56 7.70
CA TYR A 136 9.32 -1.95 7.92
C TYR A 136 8.45 -2.65 8.97
N ALA A 137 7.38 -2.02 9.42
CA ALA A 137 6.49 -2.62 10.41
C ALA A 137 5.91 -3.94 9.87
N GLY A 138 6.07 -5.01 10.64
CA GLY A 138 5.59 -6.34 10.24
C GLY A 138 6.45 -7.06 9.21
N CYS A 139 7.56 -6.46 8.74
CA CYS A 139 8.45 -7.10 7.78
C CYS A 139 9.34 -8.12 8.47
N SER A 140 9.28 -9.39 8.04
CA SER A 140 10.08 -10.48 8.60
C SER A 140 11.28 -10.85 7.73
N LEU A 141 11.49 -10.16 6.60
CA LEU A 141 12.61 -10.42 5.71
C LEU A 141 13.93 -9.93 6.34
N LYS A 142 14.98 -10.77 6.28
CA LYS A 142 16.31 -10.38 6.75
C LYS A 142 16.88 -9.25 5.91
N THR A 143 16.67 -9.33 4.60
CA THR A 143 17.07 -8.29 3.65
C THR A 143 15.83 -7.83 2.90
N PRO A 144 15.15 -6.79 3.38
CA PRO A 144 13.99 -6.27 2.68
C PRO A 144 14.33 -5.81 1.27
N VAL A 145 13.40 -6.02 0.33
CA VAL A 145 13.53 -5.60 -1.07
C VAL A 145 12.31 -4.79 -1.47
N VAL A 146 12.49 -3.93 -2.47
CA VAL A 146 11.39 -3.20 -3.09
C VAL A 146 11.01 -3.94 -4.37
N LEU A 147 9.74 -4.27 -4.51
CA LEU A 147 9.20 -4.84 -5.74
C LEU A 147 8.47 -3.74 -6.52
N SER A 148 8.68 -3.71 -7.84
CA SER A 148 8.09 -2.68 -8.72
C SER A 148 7.64 -3.32 -10.02
N ASN A 149 6.65 -2.69 -10.66
CA ASN A 149 6.23 -3.05 -12.02
C ASN A 149 7.09 -2.39 -13.10
N LYS A 150 8.05 -1.54 -12.74
CA LYS A 150 8.93 -0.85 -13.68
C LYS A 150 10.39 -1.20 -13.41
N GLY A 151 11.09 -1.51 -14.49
CA GLY A 151 12.52 -1.78 -14.46
C GLY A 151 13.38 -0.61 -14.88
#